data_66b36877178f8f113fbc7bbbbe1b3cb5
#
_entry.id   66b36877178f8f113fbc7bbbbe1b3cb5
#
_cell.length_a   1.000
_cell.length_b   1.000
_cell.length_c   1.000
_cell.angle_alpha   90.00
_cell.angle_beta   90.00
_cell.angle_gamma   90.00
#
_symmetry.space_group_name_H-M   'P 1'
#
loop_
_entity.id
_entity.type
_entity.pdbx_description
1 polymer ?
#
loop_
_entity_poly.entity_id
_entity_poly.type
_entity_poly.pdbx_seq_one_letter_code
_entity_poly.pdbx_strand_id
1 'polypeptide(L)'
;MISRRKFLKALVAGITFYPFNKVFASKNTDKILKMFNLHTRENLNIKYYSSGVYDPDALDKINYFLRCHYTNEVKEIDIRVLNLLCDIKDTAGKDKEIHIISGYRSVAYNEFLINQGRNVSRNSLHLQGIAIDFSLEGVKNDALFGIAESFAAGGVGKYTEFVHIDIGRLRHW
;
A
#
# COMPACT_ATOMS: atom_id res chain seq x y z
N MET A 1 42.31 71.79 -20.45
CA MET A 1 42.49 70.44 -19.94
C MET A 1 41.28 70.03 -19.15
N ILE A 2 40.47 69.13 -19.72
CA ILE A 2 39.12 68.78 -19.18
C ILE A 2 39.26 67.48 -18.42
N SER A 3 38.99 67.55 -17.12
CA SER A 3 38.93 66.34 -16.29
C SER A 3 37.52 65.77 -16.31
N ARG A 4 37.36 64.55 -16.83
CA ARG A 4 36.09 63.81 -16.88
C ARG A 4 35.98 62.93 -15.65
N ARG A 5 35.21 63.33 -14.65
CA ARG A 5 34.76 62.44 -13.60
C ARG A 5 33.36 61.89 -13.97
N LYS A 6 33.30 60.69 -14.45
CA LYS A 6 32.05 59.97 -14.68
C LYS A 6 31.51 59.47 -13.34
N PHE A 7 30.33 59.92 -12.99
CA PHE A 7 29.57 59.43 -11.87
C PHE A 7 28.92 58.11 -12.29
N LEU A 8 29.39 56.98 -11.76
CA LEU A 8 28.70 55.69 -11.89
C LEU A 8 27.64 55.64 -10.80
N LYS A 9 26.37 55.76 -11.15
CA LYS A 9 25.24 55.44 -10.28
C LYS A 9 25.10 53.92 -10.28
N ALA A 10 25.49 53.23 -9.19
CA ALA A 10 25.18 51.85 -8.97
C ALA A 10 23.71 51.68 -8.62
N LEU A 11 22.97 51.05 -9.52
CA LEU A 11 21.59 50.62 -9.26
C LEU A 11 21.65 49.33 -8.44
N VAL A 12 21.44 49.44 -7.13
CA VAL A 12 21.27 48.30 -6.24
C VAL A 12 19.86 47.75 -6.48
N ALA A 13 19.71 46.74 -7.33
CA ALA A 13 18.49 45.94 -7.45
C ALA A 13 18.35 45.12 -6.17
N GLY A 14 17.43 45.51 -5.30
CA GLY A 14 17.06 44.72 -4.14
C GLY A 14 16.43 43.40 -4.56
N ILE A 15 17.19 42.31 -4.45
CA ILE A 15 16.68 40.97 -4.55
C ILE A 15 15.94 40.71 -3.23
N THR A 16 14.63 40.87 -3.23
CA THR A 16 13.78 40.37 -2.17
C THR A 16 13.76 38.86 -2.23
N PHE A 17 14.55 38.22 -1.36
CA PHE A 17 14.42 36.80 -1.06
C PHE A 17 13.06 36.61 -0.40
N TYR A 18 12.06 36.14 -1.17
CA TYR A 18 10.88 35.52 -0.60
C TYR A 18 11.30 34.16 -0.05
N PRO A 19 11.17 33.90 1.25
CA PRO A 19 11.37 32.57 1.77
C PRO A 19 10.22 31.69 1.25
N PHE A 20 10.52 30.88 0.23
CA PHE A 20 9.60 29.87 -0.29
C PHE A 20 9.57 28.68 0.67
N ASN A 21 9.19 28.99 1.93
CA ASN A 21 8.85 27.97 2.92
C ASN A 21 7.41 27.51 2.66
N LYS A 22 7.16 26.89 1.51
CA LYS A 22 6.12 25.86 1.47
C LYS A 22 6.68 24.67 2.22
N VAL A 23 6.59 24.68 3.53
CA VAL A 23 6.53 23.49 4.33
C VAL A 23 5.30 22.75 3.82
N PHE A 24 5.51 21.80 2.89
CA PHE A 24 4.56 20.73 2.70
C PHE A 24 4.54 20.03 4.06
N ALA A 25 3.59 20.40 4.92
CA ALA A 25 3.23 19.55 6.03
C ALA A 25 2.80 18.24 5.37
N SER A 26 3.73 17.30 5.28
CA SER A 26 3.40 15.90 5.06
C SER A 26 2.33 15.62 6.10
N LYS A 27 1.10 15.37 5.65
CA LYS A 27 0.08 14.82 6.52
C LYS A 27 0.63 13.49 7.01
N ASN A 28 1.31 13.53 8.14
CA ASN A 28 1.81 12.37 8.85
C ASN A 28 0.58 11.67 9.43
N THR A 29 -0.20 11.05 8.55
CA THR A 29 -1.39 10.31 8.92
C THR A 29 -0.96 8.94 9.38
N ASP A 30 -1.33 8.58 10.61
CA ASP A 30 -1.19 7.22 11.11
C ASP A 30 -1.77 6.22 10.10
N LYS A 31 -1.07 5.09 9.88
CA LYS A 31 -1.60 3.99 9.08
C LYS A 31 -2.05 2.87 9.99
N ILE A 32 -3.34 2.56 9.91
CA ILE A 32 -4.01 1.58 10.76
C ILE A 32 -4.73 0.57 9.87
N LEU A 33 -4.51 -0.72 10.14
CA LEU A 33 -5.20 -1.82 9.50
C LEU A 33 -6.08 -2.53 10.51
N LYS A 34 -7.39 -2.54 10.28
CA LYS A 34 -8.36 -3.38 10.98
C LYS A 34 -8.74 -4.52 10.03
N MET A 35 -8.31 -5.74 10.37
CA MET A 35 -8.38 -6.90 9.48
C MET A 35 -9.01 -8.11 10.18
N PHE A 36 -9.78 -8.88 9.40
CA PHE A 36 -10.28 -10.20 9.76
C PHE A 36 -9.84 -11.22 8.70
N ASN A 37 -9.18 -12.29 9.11
CA ASN A 37 -8.73 -13.35 8.19
C ASN A 37 -9.82 -14.42 8.09
N LEU A 38 -10.36 -14.61 6.88
CA LEU A 38 -11.48 -15.53 6.64
C LEU A 38 -11.11 -17.01 6.87
N HIS A 39 -9.83 -17.37 6.72
CA HIS A 39 -9.37 -18.77 6.89
C HIS A 39 -8.98 -19.08 8.33
N THR A 40 -8.14 -18.24 8.94
CA THR A 40 -7.66 -18.47 10.31
C THR A 40 -8.64 -18.00 11.38
N ARG A 41 -9.64 -17.19 11.00
CA ARG A 41 -10.65 -16.57 11.87
C ARG A 41 -10.06 -15.63 12.92
N GLU A 42 -8.84 -15.15 12.67
CA GLU A 42 -8.13 -14.20 13.52
C GLU A 42 -8.55 -12.76 13.19
N ASN A 43 -8.48 -11.89 14.20
CA ASN A 43 -8.66 -10.45 14.06
C ASN A 43 -7.35 -9.74 14.38
N LEU A 44 -7.05 -8.68 13.66
CA LEU A 44 -5.93 -7.79 13.96
C LEU A 44 -6.34 -6.33 13.73
N ASN A 45 -6.23 -5.51 14.78
CA ASN A 45 -6.37 -4.06 14.66
C ASN A 45 -5.06 -3.43 15.11
N ILE A 46 -4.31 -2.85 14.18
CA ILE A 46 -2.93 -2.46 14.44
C ILE A 46 -2.54 -1.18 13.70
N LYS A 47 -1.89 -0.28 14.43
CA LYS A 47 -1.20 0.87 13.87
C LYS A 47 0.25 0.47 13.59
N TYR A 48 0.66 0.51 12.33
CA TYR A 48 2.00 0.10 11.91
C TYR A 48 2.88 1.26 11.43
N TYR A 49 2.30 2.47 11.31
CA TYR A 49 3.03 3.67 10.96
C TYR A 49 2.45 4.84 11.73
N SER A 50 3.32 5.66 12.33
CA SER A 50 2.95 6.86 13.08
C SER A 50 4.10 7.85 13.09
N SER A 51 3.80 9.13 12.99
CA SER A 51 4.79 10.21 13.09
C SER A 51 6.01 10.06 12.16
N GLY A 52 5.81 9.48 10.96
CA GLY A 52 6.88 9.29 9.99
C GLY A 52 7.68 8.00 10.14
N VAL A 53 7.36 7.15 11.11
CA VAL A 53 8.13 5.93 11.44
C VAL A 53 7.23 4.70 11.39
N TYR A 54 7.74 3.64 10.81
CA TYR A 54 7.13 2.31 10.87
C TYR A 54 7.50 1.63 12.18
N ASP A 55 6.53 0.91 12.75
CA ASP A 55 6.72 0.09 13.95
C ASP A 55 7.10 -1.35 13.54
N PRO A 56 8.35 -1.81 13.79
CA PRO A 56 8.78 -3.15 13.42
C PRO A 56 7.96 -4.26 14.07
N ASP A 57 7.60 -4.10 15.36
CA ASP A 57 6.81 -5.10 16.09
C ASP A 57 5.39 -5.22 15.50
N ALA A 58 4.84 -4.10 15.03
CA ALA A 58 3.56 -4.11 14.34
C ALA A 58 3.66 -4.79 12.97
N LEU A 59 4.76 -4.57 12.23
CA LEU A 59 4.99 -5.23 10.94
C LEU A 59 5.16 -6.75 11.12
N ASP A 60 5.87 -7.20 12.14
CA ASP A 60 6.02 -8.63 12.44
C ASP A 60 4.67 -9.29 12.77
N LYS A 61 3.80 -8.60 13.51
CA LYS A 61 2.43 -9.08 13.77
C LYS A 61 1.59 -9.14 12.49
N ILE A 62 1.75 -8.19 11.58
CA ILE A 62 1.09 -8.20 10.27
C ILE A 62 1.62 -9.37 9.42
N ASN A 63 2.93 -9.61 9.39
CA ASN A 63 3.54 -10.73 8.67
C ASN A 63 2.97 -12.07 9.16
N TYR A 64 2.88 -12.24 10.49
CA TYR A 64 2.27 -13.43 11.08
C TYR A 64 0.78 -13.57 10.75
N PHE A 65 0.03 -12.49 10.81
CA PHE A 65 -1.40 -12.47 10.49
C PHE A 65 -1.68 -12.82 9.01
N LEU A 66 -0.81 -12.36 8.10
CA LEU A 66 -0.90 -12.61 6.66
C LEU A 66 -0.13 -13.85 6.20
N ARG A 67 0.31 -14.71 7.12
CA ARG A 67 1.00 -15.97 6.82
C ARG A 67 0.18 -16.90 5.93
N CYS A 68 0.81 -17.88 5.34
CA CYS A 68 0.11 -18.92 4.61
C CYS A 68 -0.78 -19.73 5.57
N HIS A 69 -2.09 -19.65 5.42
CA HIS A 69 -3.04 -20.34 6.30
C HIS A 69 -2.98 -21.87 6.16
N TYR A 70 -2.43 -22.39 5.06
CA TYR A 70 -2.34 -23.83 4.79
C TYR A 70 -1.11 -24.46 5.44
N THR A 71 0.05 -23.79 5.40
CA THR A 71 1.32 -24.32 5.93
C THR A 71 1.77 -23.62 7.21
N ASN A 72 1.13 -22.52 7.61
CA ASN A 72 1.55 -21.61 8.69
C ASN A 72 2.93 -20.97 8.48
N GLU A 73 3.50 -21.08 7.28
CA GLU A 73 4.72 -20.39 6.93
C GLU A 73 4.51 -18.87 6.93
N VAL A 74 5.42 -18.16 7.59
CA VAL A 74 5.46 -16.70 7.66
C VAL A 74 6.46 -16.18 6.64
N LYS A 75 6.12 -15.08 5.99
CA LYS A 75 7.00 -14.33 5.10
C LYS A 75 6.77 -12.84 5.32
N GLU A 76 7.84 -12.08 5.18
CA GLU A 76 7.75 -10.63 5.16
C GLU A 76 6.83 -10.16 4.03
N ILE A 77 5.87 -9.33 4.37
CA ILE A 77 4.97 -8.68 3.42
C ILE A 77 5.55 -7.31 3.10
N ASP A 78 5.71 -7.04 1.82
CA ASP A 78 6.28 -5.78 1.36
C ASP A 78 5.43 -4.59 1.85
N ILE A 79 6.09 -3.64 2.48
CA ILE A 79 5.46 -2.47 3.07
C ILE A 79 4.68 -1.64 2.06
N ARG A 80 5.05 -1.70 0.78
CA ARG A 80 4.36 -0.98 -0.29
C ARG A 80 2.97 -1.54 -0.56
N VAL A 81 2.79 -2.89 -0.49
CA VAL A 81 1.45 -3.48 -0.64
C VAL A 81 0.59 -3.23 0.60
N LEU A 82 1.18 -3.17 1.80
CA LEU A 82 0.46 -2.77 3.03
C LEU A 82 -0.01 -1.32 2.96
N ASN A 83 0.85 -0.43 2.47
CA ASN A 83 0.49 0.97 2.27
C ASN A 83 -0.63 1.12 1.24
N LEU A 84 -0.54 0.41 0.12
CA LEU A 84 -1.59 0.40 -0.90
C LEU A 84 -2.92 -0.10 -0.33
N LEU A 85 -2.92 -1.19 0.44
CA LEU A 85 -4.10 -1.72 1.11
C LEU A 85 -4.73 -0.69 2.06
N CYS A 86 -3.90 0.00 2.86
CA CYS A 86 -4.35 1.03 3.78
C CYS A 86 -4.97 2.22 3.03
N ASP A 87 -4.33 2.69 1.97
CA ASP A 87 -4.77 3.84 1.20
C ASP A 87 -6.08 3.54 0.44
N ILE A 88 -6.25 2.31 -0.09
CA ILE A 88 -7.51 1.84 -0.69
C ILE A 88 -8.62 1.80 0.36
N LYS A 89 -8.37 1.20 1.53
CA LYS A 89 -9.32 1.16 2.64
C LYS A 89 -9.73 2.57 3.06
N ASP A 90 -8.79 3.48 3.24
CA ASP A 90 -9.07 4.85 3.67
C ASP A 90 -9.89 5.63 2.64
N THR A 91 -9.69 5.37 1.36
CA THR A 91 -10.48 5.94 0.26
C THR A 91 -11.91 5.39 0.24
N ALA A 92 -12.08 4.10 0.52
CA ALA A 92 -13.40 3.45 0.58
C ALA A 92 -14.17 3.78 1.88
N GLY A 93 -13.45 4.12 2.98
CA GLY A 93 -13.98 4.48 4.29
C GLY A 93 -13.05 4.04 5.41
N LYS A 94 -12.55 4.99 6.20
CA LYS A 94 -11.48 4.79 7.20
C LYS A 94 -11.76 3.69 8.23
N ASP A 95 -13.03 3.52 8.62
CA ASP A 95 -13.44 2.59 9.67
C ASP A 95 -13.81 1.20 9.14
N LYS A 96 -13.65 0.98 7.84
CA LYS A 96 -13.98 -0.30 7.20
C LYS A 96 -13.04 -1.40 7.68
N GLU A 97 -13.62 -2.57 7.96
CA GLU A 97 -12.86 -3.78 8.24
C GLU A 97 -12.43 -4.45 6.93
N ILE A 98 -11.18 -4.86 6.88
CA ILE A 98 -10.59 -5.57 5.74
C ILE A 98 -10.74 -7.07 5.99
N HIS A 99 -11.46 -7.75 5.12
CA HIS A 99 -11.55 -9.21 5.14
C HIS A 99 -10.45 -9.79 4.26
N ILE A 100 -9.47 -10.45 4.87
CA ILE A 100 -8.34 -11.07 4.17
C ILE A 100 -8.73 -12.47 3.68
N ILE A 101 -8.57 -12.68 2.37
CA ILE A 101 -8.74 -13.97 1.70
C ILE A 101 -7.37 -14.65 1.51
N SER A 102 -6.34 -13.91 1.11
CA SER A 102 -4.99 -14.45 0.93
C SER A 102 -3.94 -13.37 1.11
N GLY A 103 -2.99 -13.58 2.01
CA GLY A 103 -1.74 -12.82 2.09
C GLY A 103 -0.61 -13.58 1.42
N TYR A 104 0.43 -13.97 2.20
CA TYR A 104 1.48 -14.86 1.73
C TYR A 104 0.92 -16.25 1.39
N ARG A 105 1.39 -16.81 0.31
CA ARG A 105 1.08 -18.17 -0.13
C ARG A 105 2.39 -18.95 -0.26
N SER A 106 2.52 -20.06 0.46
CA SER A 106 3.70 -20.92 0.34
C SER A 106 3.75 -21.62 -1.02
N VAL A 107 4.92 -22.06 -1.42
CA VAL A 107 5.12 -22.85 -2.66
C VAL A 107 4.24 -24.10 -2.62
N ALA A 108 4.27 -24.82 -1.49
CA ALA A 108 3.48 -26.04 -1.31
C ALA A 108 1.97 -25.80 -1.48
N TYR A 109 1.46 -24.70 -0.91
CA TYR A 109 0.05 -24.37 -1.07
C TYR A 109 -0.29 -23.94 -2.51
N ASN A 110 0.59 -23.18 -3.16
CA ASN A 110 0.38 -22.78 -4.54
C ASN A 110 0.34 -24.00 -5.49
N GLU A 111 1.24 -24.97 -5.30
CA GLU A 111 1.25 -26.23 -6.04
C GLU A 111 -0.01 -27.07 -5.77
N PHE A 112 -0.44 -27.15 -4.50
CA PHE A 112 -1.69 -27.81 -4.14
C PHE A 112 -2.86 -27.19 -4.91
N LEU A 113 -3.00 -25.87 -4.96
CA LEU A 113 -4.07 -25.19 -5.69
C LEU A 113 -4.04 -25.48 -7.20
N ILE A 114 -2.85 -25.49 -7.81
CA ILE A 114 -2.66 -25.85 -9.22
C ILE A 114 -3.13 -27.29 -9.48
N ASN A 115 -2.73 -28.23 -8.62
CA ASN A 115 -3.10 -29.64 -8.72
C ASN A 115 -4.61 -29.87 -8.51
N GLN A 116 -5.28 -28.96 -7.78
CA GLN A 116 -6.75 -28.94 -7.64
C GLN A 116 -7.46 -28.26 -8.83
N GLY A 117 -6.73 -27.92 -9.89
CA GLY A 117 -7.32 -27.25 -11.07
C GLY A 117 -7.72 -25.78 -10.84
N ARG A 118 -7.25 -25.16 -9.74
CA ARG A 118 -7.51 -23.74 -9.51
C ARG A 118 -6.71 -22.89 -10.49
N ASN A 119 -7.33 -21.82 -10.99
CA ASN A 119 -6.68 -20.88 -11.90
C ASN A 119 -5.72 -19.94 -11.12
N VAL A 120 -4.57 -20.48 -10.70
CA VAL A 120 -3.51 -19.72 -10.02
C VAL A 120 -2.21 -19.80 -10.82
N SER A 121 -1.47 -18.69 -10.86
CA SER A 121 -0.18 -18.62 -11.55
C SER A 121 0.89 -19.43 -10.81
N ARG A 122 1.76 -20.14 -11.53
CA ARG A 122 2.98 -20.74 -10.95
C ARG A 122 3.92 -19.67 -10.38
N ASN A 123 3.95 -18.50 -11.01
CA ASN A 123 4.74 -17.34 -10.59
C ASN A 123 3.87 -16.32 -9.85
N SER A 124 2.99 -16.78 -8.97
CA SER A 124 2.09 -15.92 -8.20
C SER A 124 2.87 -14.93 -7.32
N LEU A 125 2.46 -13.67 -7.31
CA LEU A 125 3.10 -12.63 -6.48
C LEU A 125 2.81 -12.81 -4.98
N HIS A 126 1.80 -13.60 -4.61
CA HIS A 126 1.61 -14.06 -3.24
C HIS A 126 2.80 -14.88 -2.70
N LEU A 127 3.52 -15.63 -3.56
CA LEU A 127 4.74 -16.35 -3.18
C LEU A 127 5.88 -15.42 -2.75
N GLN A 128 5.81 -14.16 -3.16
CA GLN A 128 6.84 -13.15 -2.88
C GLN A 128 6.46 -12.22 -1.72
N GLY A 129 5.24 -12.32 -1.18
CA GLY A 129 4.73 -11.41 -0.16
C GLY A 129 4.41 -10.01 -0.69
N ILE A 130 4.13 -9.87 -1.99
CA ILE A 130 3.85 -8.59 -2.64
C ILE A 130 2.44 -8.49 -3.24
N ALA A 131 1.54 -9.38 -2.82
CA ALA A 131 0.14 -9.42 -3.25
C ALA A 131 -0.79 -9.75 -2.08
N ILE A 132 -2.01 -9.21 -2.12
CA ILE A 132 -3.07 -9.46 -1.14
C ILE A 132 -4.40 -9.60 -1.88
N ASP A 133 -5.17 -10.64 -1.51
CA ASP A 133 -6.57 -10.82 -1.89
C ASP A 133 -7.45 -10.40 -0.71
N PHE A 134 -8.38 -9.47 -0.92
CA PHE A 134 -9.20 -8.92 0.15
C PHE A 134 -10.56 -8.41 -0.33
N SER A 135 -11.48 -8.25 0.60
CA SER A 135 -12.72 -7.47 0.44
C SER A 135 -12.86 -6.46 1.58
N LEU A 136 -13.77 -5.52 1.46
CA LEU A 136 -14.06 -4.55 2.52
C LEU A 136 -15.51 -4.69 2.97
N GLU A 137 -15.72 -4.69 4.28
CA GLU A 137 -17.04 -4.76 4.88
C GLU A 137 -17.97 -3.67 4.31
N GLY A 138 -19.12 -4.11 3.77
CA GLY A 138 -20.13 -3.21 3.21
C GLY A 138 -19.74 -2.44 1.95
N VAL A 139 -18.66 -2.86 1.25
CA VAL A 139 -18.23 -2.29 -0.03
C VAL A 139 -18.39 -3.35 -1.13
N LYS A 140 -19.11 -3.02 -2.21
CA LYS A 140 -19.24 -3.92 -3.36
C LYS A 140 -17.90 -4.07 -4.08
N ASN A 141 -17.56 -5.28 -4.53
CA ASN A 141 -16.29 -5.55 -5.21
C ASN A 141 -16.06 -4.71 -6.47
N ASP A 142 -17.13 -4.35 -7.21
CA ASP A 142 -17.01 -3.44 -8.36
C ASP A 142 -16.50 -2.05 -7.96
N ALA A 143 -17.02 -1.51 -6.87
CA ALA A 143 -16.57 -0.21 -6.35
C ALA A 143 -15.15 -0.31 -5.77
N LEU A 144 -14.86 -1.39 -5.04
CA LEU A 144 -13.53 -1.65 -4.49
C LEU A 144 -12.47 -1.80 -5.58
N PHE A 145 -12.79 -2.54 -6.66
CA PHE A 145 -11.93 -2.68 -7.82
C PHE A 145 -11.62 -1.31 -8.45
N GLY A 146 -12.64 -0.47 -8.71
CA GLY A 146 -12.44 0.86 -9.28
C GLY A 146 -11.57 1.77 -8.39
N ILE A 147 -11.73 1.68 -7.06
CA ILE A 147 -10.86 2.39 -6.11
C ILE A 147 -9.43 1.87 -6.23
N ALA A 148 -9.22 0.56 -6.18
CA ALA A 148 -7.88 -0.05 -6.26
C ALA A 148 -7.18 0.30 -7.58
N GLU A 149 -7.89 0.24 -8.71
CA GLU A 149 -7.38 0.58 -10.04
C GLU A 149 -6.94 2.04 -10.13
N SER A 150 -7.63 2.96 -9.47
CA SER A 150 -7.32 4.40 -9.49
C SER A 150 -5.94 4.74 -8.91
N PHE A 151 -5.35 3.88 -8.08
CA PHE A 151 -4.00 4.07 -7.53
C PHE A 151 -2.89 3.78 -8.53
N ALA A 152 -3.16 3.01 -9.59
CA ALA A 152 -2.18 2.66 -10.63
C ALA A 152 -0.83 2.15 -10.06
N ALA A 153 -0.87 1.39 -8.95
CA ALA A 153 0.32 1.01 -8.18
C ALA A 153 0.90 -0.36 -8.59
N GLY A 154 0.12 -1.18 -9.30
CA GLY A 154 0.52 -2.53 -9.72
C GLY A 154 -0.62 -3.30 -10.36
N GLY A 155 -0.68 -4.61 -10.15
CA GLY A 155 -1.78 -5.44 -10.65
C GLY A 155 -3.05 -5.31 -9.80
N VAL A 156 -4.20 -5.22 -10.46
CA VAL A 156 -5.51 -5.25 -9.82
C VAL A 156 -6.38 -6.30 -10.52
N GLY A 157 -6.85 -7.29 -9.78
CA GLY A 157 -7.72 -8.36 -10.26
C GLY A 157 -9.10 -8.30 -9.64
N LYS A 158 -10.15 -8.44 -10.45
CA LYS A 158 -11.52 -8.48 -9.97
C LYS A 158 -12.04 -9.91 -9.94
N TYR A 159 -12.48 -10.34 -8.78
CA TYR A 159 -13.12 -11.63 -8.56
C TYR A 159 -14.53 -11.44 -7.99
N THR A 160 -15.34 -12.49 -8.02
CA THR A 160 -16.73 -12.41 -7.54
C THR A 160 -16.81 -11.93 -6.09
N GLU A 161 -15.93 -12.42 -5.21
CA GLU A 161 -16.02 -12.18 -3.77
C GLU A 161 -14.88 -11.33 -3.19
N PHE A 162 -13.87 -10.99 -3.99
CA PHE A 162 -12.72 -10.23 -3.53
C PHE A 162 -12.04 -9.46 -4.66
N VAL A 163 -11.14 -8.58 -4.29
CA VAL A 163 -10.23 -7.89 -5.18
C VAL A 163 -8.80 -8.31 -4.85
N HIS A 164 -8.01 -8.59 -5.88
CA HIS A 164 -6.57 -8.79 -5.80
C HIS A 164 -5.86 -7.47 -5.99
N ILE A 165 -4.85 -7.21 -5.18
CA ILE A 165 -3.87 -6.14 -5.41
C ILE A 165 -2.45 -6.68 -5.33
N ASP A 166 -1.55 -6.14 -6.12
CA ASP A 166 -0.12 -6.37 -6.01
C ASP A 166 0.69 -5.13 -6.41
N ILE A 167 1.98 -5.14 -6.10
CA ILE A 167 2.93 -4.06 -6.45
C ILE A 167 3.88 -4.48 -7.58
N GLY A 168 3.46 -5.41 -8.41
CA GLY A 168 4.18 -5.81 -9.61
C GLY A 168 3.93 -4.88 -10.80
N ARG A 169 3.96 -5.44 -12.00
CA ARG A 169 3.67 -4.70 -13.23
C ARG A 169 2.21 -4.21 -13.25
N LEU A 170 1.99 -2.97 -13.68
CA LEU A 170 0.65 -2.42 -13.88
C LEU A 170 -0.16 -3.27 -14.87
N ARG A 171 -1.29 -3.80 -14.42
CA ARG A 171 -2.25 -4.58 -15.19
C ARG A 171 -3.56 -4.73 -14.44
N HIS A 172 -4.63 -5.04 -15.16
CA HIS A 172 -5.94 -5.38 -14.56
C HIS A 172 -6.58 -6.56 -15.30
N TRP A 173 -7.47 -7.31 -14.65
CA TRP A 173 -8.22 -8.44 -15.20
C TRP A 173 -9.50 -8.72 -14.45
#